data_21e4436e61feaa7fdd72471e0f68eeae
#
_entry.id   21e4436e61feaa7fdd72471e0f68eeae
#
_cell.length_a   1.000
_cell.length_b   1.000
_cell.length_c   1.000
_cell.angle_alpha   90.00
_cell.angle_beta   90.00
_cell.angle_gamma   90.00
#
_symmetry.space_group_name_H-M   'P 1'
#
loop_
_entity.id
_entity.type
_entity.pdbx_description
1 polymer ?
#
loop_
_entity_poly.entity_id
_entity_poly.type
_entity_poly.pdbx_seq_one_letter_code
_entity_poly.pdbx_strand_id
1 'polypeptide(L)'
;MALTKIVKNGIGADAIDATKLADDAISEEHLDVTSITGHSELSATAASDDVLLVFDTSASALKKIQASNINSAPTITSISPTNATSGDGTGNHTFTITGTNFNASATAFFINNGGTEVAFDTVTRNSATQITGVIAKSSLLNTGEPFDIVVENPNGQTAKLRNQV
;
A
#
# COMPACT_ATOMS: atom_id res chain seq x y z
N MET A 1 54.64 3.95 -12.43
CA MET A 1 54.32 5.37 -12.23
C MET A 1 53.34 5.46 -11.06
N ALA A 2 53.73 6.13 -9.98
CA ALA A 2 52.81 6.28 -8.86
C ALA A 2 51.69 7.25 -9.24
N LEU A 3 50.44 6.86 -9.07
CA LEU A 3 49.29 7.75 -9.29
C LEU A 3 49.34 8.87 -8.23
N THR A 4 49.45 10.11 -8.71
CA THR A 4 49.42 11.28 -7.83
C THR A 4 48.00 11.43 -7.30
N LYS A 5 47.86 11.47 -5.96
CA LYS A 5 46.57 11.73 -5.31
C LYS A 5 46.01 13.06 -5.81
N ILE A 6 44.82 13.03 -6.39
CA ILE A 6 44.09 14.24 -6.74
C ILE A 6 43.64 14.92 -5.45
N VAL A 7 44.07 16.14 -5.21
CA VAL A 7 43.62 16.94 -4.04
C VAL A 7 42.28 17.61 -4.34
N LYS A 8 41.53 17.93 -3.28
CA LYS A 8 40.15 18.50 -3.35
C LYS A 8 40.04 19.65 -4.37
N ASN A 9 41.03 20.50 -4.48
CA ASN A 9 41.01 21.66 -5.39
C ASN A 9 41.49 21.33 -6.82
N GLY A 10 41.82 20.09 -7.10
CA GLY A 10 42.29 19.64 -8.44
C GLY A 10 41.16 19.20 -9.36
N ILE A 11 39.92 19.17 -8.87
CA ILE A 11 38.73 18.81 -9.65
C ILE A 11 37.84 20.04 -9.72
N GLY A 12 37.62 20.58 -10.90
CA GLY A 12 36.67 21.68 -11.11
C GLY A 12 35.23 21.25 -10.89
N ALA A 13 34.35 22.22 -10.70
CA ALA A 13 32.91 21.94 -10.66
C ALA A 13 32.48 21.23 -11.97
N ASP A 14 31.62 20.24 -11.85
CA ASP A 14 31.09 19.44 -12.97
C ASP A 14 32.14 18.68 -13.81
N ALA A 15 33.39 18.60 -13.31
CA ALA A 15 34.46 17.89 -14.02
C ALA A 15 34.29 16.38 -14.03
N ILE A 16 33.50 15.83 -13.15
CA ILE A 16 33.16 14.41 -13.08
C ILE A 16 31.69 14.24 -13.45
N ASP A 17 31.46 13.72 -14.61
CA ASP A 17 30.11 13.37 -15.12
C ASP A 17 29.95 11.85 -15.27
N ALA A 18 28.77 11.39 -15.67
CA ALA A 18 28.46 9.97 -15.81
C ALA A 18 29.39 9.22 -16.81
N THR A 19 30.03 9.92 -17.72
CA THR A 19 30.97 9.31 -18.70
C THR A 19 32.34 9.02 -18.11
N LYS A 20 32.64 9.57 -16.94
CA LYS A 20 33.96 9.47 -16.26
C LYS A 20 33.92 8.50 -15.06
N LEU A 21 32.73 8.03 -14.70
CA LEU A 21 32.52 7.02 -13.69
C LEU A 21 32.19 5.69 -14.39
N ALA A 22 32.97 4.65 -14.11
CA ALA A 22 32.58 3.31 -14.56
C ALA A 22 31.32 2.84 -13.83
N ASP A 23 30.60 1.89 -14.42
CA ASP A 23 29.51 1.23 -13.74
C ASP A 23 30.01 0.64 -12.41
N ASP A 24 29.21 0.75 -11.36
CA ASP A 24 29.53 0.32 -9.99
C ASP A 24 30.75 1.03 -9.33
N ALA A 25 31.24 2.13 -9.91
CA ALA A 25 32.37 2.89 -9.34
C ALA A 25 32.01 3.60 -8.02
N ILE A 26 30.73 3.84 -7.74
CA ILE A 26 30.23 4.44 -6.51
C ILE A 26 29.42 3.37 -5.75
N SER A 27 30.00 2.89 -4.66
CA SER A 27 29.32 1.98 -3.72
C SER A 27 28.84 2.72 -2.47
N GLU A 28 28.14 2.03 -1.57
CA GLU A 28 27.64 2.60 -0.32
C GLU A 28 28.74 3.20 0.56
N GLU A 29 29.95 2.66 0.52
CA GLU A 29 31.10 3.17 1.26
C GLU A 29 31.61 4.54 0.77
N HIS A 30 31.22 4.95 -0.46
CA HIS A 30 31.52 6.25 -1.03
C HIS A 30 30.42 7.30 -0.71
N LEU A 31 29.30 6.85 -0.17
CA LEU A 31 28.20 7.73 0.26
C LEU A 31 28.37 8.04 1.75
N ASP A 32 28.79 9.25 2.05
CA ASP A 32 28.80 9.73 3.44
C ASP A 32 27.37 9.78 4.00
N VAL A 33 27.22 9.48 5.27
CA VAL A 33 25.92 9.53 5.97
C VAL A 33 25.24 10.90 5.83
N THR A 34 26.03 11.96 5.67
CA THR A 34 25.53 13.32 5.43
C THR A 34 24.82 13.48 4.08
N SER A 35 25.03 12.54 3.15
CA SER A 35 24.24 12.46 1.91
C SER A 35 22.74 12.28 2.17
N ILE A 36 22.37 11.82 3.36
CA ILE A 36 21.00 11.70 3.82
C ILE A 36 20.74 12.66 4.99
N THR A 37 21.55 12.57 6.06
CA THR A 37 21.31 13.31 7.31
C THR A 37 21.67 14.80 7.21
N GLY A 38 22.44 15.19 6.20
CA GLY A 38 22.79 16.60 5.93
C GLY A 38 21.72 17.40 5.22
N HIS A 39 20.65 16.74 4.75
CA HIS A 39 19.51 17.44 4.15
C HIS A 39 18.49 17.88 5.20
N SER A 40 17.77 18.95 4.90
CA SER A 40 16.65 19.36 5.74
C SER A 40 15.56 18.30 5.73
N GLU A 41 15.01 18.00 6.91
CA GLU A 41 13.88 17.09 7.04
C GLU A 41 12.64 17.65 6.33
N LEU A 42 11.91 16.78 5.65
CA LEU A 42 10.59 17.10 5.13
C LEU A 42 9.62 17.22 6.31
N SER A 43 9.36 18.44 6.77
CA SER A 43 8.53 18.71 7.95
C SER A 43 7.02 18.63 7.70
N ALA A 44 6.62 18.39 6.45
CA ALA A 44 5.23 18.22 6.03
C ALA A 44 4.97 16.78 5.56
N THR A 45 3.69 16.41 5.44
CA THR A 45 3.32 15.17 4.76
C THR A 45 3.83 15.21 3.32
N ALA A 46 4.51 14.15 2.90
CA ALA A 46 5.00 14.03 1.52
C ALA A 46 3.84 14.20 0.53
N ALA A 47 4.06 14.97 -0.53
CA ALA A 47 3.10 15.08 -1.61
C ALA A 47 2.97 13.74 -2.35
N SER A 48 1.84 13.49 -2.98
CA SER A 48 1.56 12.20 -3.64
C SER A 48 2.55 11.86 -4.76
N ASP A 49 3.16 12.87 -5.37
CA ASP A 49 4.14 12.78 -6.46
C ASP A 49 5.60 12.84 -5.99
N ASP A 50 5.85 13.09 -4.69
CA ASP A 50 7.18 12.93 -4.11
C ASP A 50 7.68 11.50 -4.31
N VAL A 51 8.98 11.34 -4.54
CA VAL A 51 9.57 10.04 -4.86
C VAL A 51 10.69 9.65 -3.90
N LEU A 52 10.77 8.35 -3.60
CA LEU A 52 11.90 7.75 -2.88
C LEU A 52 12.64 6.80 -3.82
N LEU A 53 13.95 6.70 -3.63
CA LEU A 53 14.78 5.69 -4.29
C LEU A 53 14.71 4.39 -3.49
N VAL A 54 14.41 3.29 -4.17
CA VAL A 54 14.34 1.95 -3.57
C VAL A 54 15.09 0.95 -4.44
N PHE A 55 15.64 -0.10 -3.81
CA PHE A 55 16.16 -1.25 -4.54
C PHE A 55 15.03 -2.28 -4.73
N ASP A 56 14.66 -2.52 -5.99
CA ASP A 56 13.68 -3.54 -6.35
C ASP A 56 14.40 -4.88 -6.49
N THR A 57 14.24 -5.77 -5.51
CA THR A 57 14.88 -7.10 -5.50
C THR A 57 14.40 -8.00 -6.64
N SER A 58 13.15 -7.85 -7.08
CA SER A 58 12.60 -8.65 -8.18
C SER A 58 13.19 -8.28 -9.54
N ALA A 59 13.56 -7.02 -9.72
CA ALA A 59 14.19 -6.52 -10.93
C ALA A 59 15.72 -6.39 -10.80
N SER A 60 16.27 -6.60 -9.59
CA SER A 60 17.69 -6.36 -9.25
C SER A 60 18.18 -4.98 -9.70
N ALA A 61 17.37 -3.95 -9.49
CA ALA A 61 17.62 -2.60 -9.98
C ALA A 61 17.13 -1.52 -9.01
N LEU A 62 17.80 -0.36 -9.06
CA LEU A 62 17.28 0.84 -8.39
C LEU A 62 16.07 1.37 -9.14
N LYS A 63 15.00 1.64 -8.41
CA LYS A 63 13.77 2.25 -8.92
C LYS A 63 13.30 3.37 -8.00
N LYS A 64 12.48 4.25 -8.54
CA LYS A 64 11.75 5.23 -7.73
C LYS A 64 10.37 4.70 -7.38
N ILE A 65 9.93 4.97 -6.16
CA ILE A 65 8.54 4.77 -5.72
C ILE A 65 7.93 6.11 -5.33
N GLN A 66 6.71 6.38 -5.74
CA GLN A 66 5.99 7.58 -5.30
C GLN A 66 5.49 7.42 -3.87
N ALA A 67 5.41 8.50 -3.12
CA ALA A 67 4.91 8.52 -1.75
C ALA A 67 3.49 7.95 -1.65
N SER A 68 2.65 8.21 -2.64
CA SER A 68 1.29 7.63 -2.75
C SER A 68 1.25 6.09 -2.76
N ASN A 69 2.34 5.44 -3.16
CA ASN A 69 2.44 3.99 -3.23
C ASN A 69 3.11 3.36 -1.98
N ILE A 70 3.47 4.20 -0.99
CA ILE A 70 4.10 3.74 0.25
C ILE A 70 3.04 3.68 1.34
N ASN A 71 2.61 2.46 1.68
CA ASN A 71 1.80 2.16 2.87
C ASN A 71 0.58 3.08 3.11
N SER A 72 -0.15 3.46 2.07
CA SER A 72 -1.43 4.13 2.28
C SER A 72 -2.44 3.13 2.86
N ALA A 73 -2.94 3.42 4.07
CA ALA A 73 -3.99 2.61 4.67
C ALA A 73 -5.24 2.61 3.78
N PRO A 74 -5.97 1.50 3.67
CA PRO A 74 -7.24 1.50 2.98
C PRO A 74 -8.24 2.40 3.72
N THR A 75 -9.24 2.90 3.02
CA THR A 75 -10.43 3.51 3.63
C THR A 75 -11.67 2.85 3.06
N ILE A 76 -12.76 2.82 3.82
CA ILE A 76 -14.08 2.40 3.34
C ILE A 76 -15.03 3.59 3.48
N THR A 77 -15.66 3.97 2.38
CA THR A 77 -16.64 5.05 2.35
C THR A 77 -18.07 4.54 2.36
N SER A 78 -18.31 3.39 1.75
CA SER A 78 -19.63 2.77 1.71
C SER A 78 -19.58 1.29 1.33
N ILE A 79 -20.66 0.59 1.65
CA ILE A 79 -20.99 -0.75 1.17
C ILE A 79 -22.41 -0.76 0.61
N SER A 80 -22.69 -1.60 -0.36
CA SER A 80 -24.04 -1.79 -0.91
C SER A 80 -24.22 -3.26 -1.33
N PRO A 81 -25.37 -3.89 -1.00
CA PRO A 81 -26.48 -3.39 -0.19
C PRO A 81 -26.16 -3.29 1.31
N THR A 82 -27.02 -2.61 2.08
CA THR A 82 -26.91 -2.46 3.54
C THR A 82 -28.00 -3.19 4.31
N ASN A 83 -28.88 -3.92 3.62
CA ASN A 83 -30.03 -4.61 4.20
C ASN A 83 -30.06 -6.10 3.78
N ALA A 84 -28.90 -6.73 3.74
CA ALA A 84 -28.77 -8.11 3.31
C ALA A 84 -28.73 -9.05 4.53
N THR A 85 -29.69 -9.93 4.68
CA THR A 85 -29.83 -10.86 5.81
C THR A 85 -29.95 -12.31 5.37
N SER A 86 -29.81 -13.26 6.31
CA SER A 86 -30.02 -14.69 6.06
C SER A 86 -31.48 -15.02 5.76
N GLY A 87 -32.43 -14.18 6.21
CA GLY A 87 -33.86 -14.33 5.94
C GLY A 87 -34.25 -14.17 4.48
N ASP A 88 -33.37 -13.65 3.63
CA ASP A 88 -33.61 -13.45 2.21
C ASP A 88 -33.64 -14.74 1.37
N GLY A 89 -33.54 -15.91 2.00
CA GLY A 89 -33.65 -17.21 1.34
C GLY A 89 -32.31 -17.85 0.96
N THR A 90 -32.34 -18.69 -0.06
CA THR A 90 -31.16 -19.38 -0.56
C THR A 90 -30.35 -18.53 -1.56
N GLY A 91 -29.09 -18.89 -1.78
CA GLY A 91 -28.18 -18.20 -2.72
C GLY A 91 -27.20 -17.27 -2.01
N ASN A 92 -26.67 -16.31 -2.75
CA ASN A 92 -25.62 -15.43 -2.27
C ASN A 92 -26.06 -13.97 -2.29
N HIS A 93 -25.46 -13.19 -1.40
CA HIS A 93 -25.38 -11.73 -1.54
C HIS A 93 -24.10 -11.34 -2.24
N THR A 94 -24.20 -10.28 -3.04
CA THR A 94 -23.04 -9.64 -3.66
C THR A 94 -22.96 -8.21 -3.14
N PHE A 95 -21.84 -7.90 -2.49
CA PHE A 95 -21.58 -6.58 -1.92
C PHE A 95 -20.58 -5.83 -2.76
N THR A 96 -20.83 -4.55 -2.96
CA THR A 96 -19.86 -3.60 -3.52
C THR A 96 -19.34 -2.74 -2.38
N ILE A 97 -18.05 -2.81 -2.12
CA ILE A 97 -17.34 -2.02 -1.10
C ILE A 97 -16.60 -0.91 -1.84
N THR A 98 -16.89 0.33 -1.49
CA THR A 98 -16.26 1.52 -2.08
C THR A 98 -15.36 2.19 -1.05
N GLY A 99 -14.20 2.66 -1.51
CA GLY A 99 -13.22 3.29 -0.62
C GLY A 99 -11.99 3.80 -1.37
N THR A 100 -10.83 3.79 -0.73
CA THR A 100 -9.56 4.17 -1.36
C THR A 100 -8.42 3.25 -0.91
N ASN A 101 -7.32 3.26 -1.66
CA ASN A 101 -6.08 2.56 -1.33
C ASN A 101 -6.24 1.03 -1.18
N PHE A 102 -7.15 0.43 -1.90
CA PHE A 102 -7.26 -1.03 -1.95
C PHE A 102 -6.11 -1.58 -2.80
N ASN A 103 -5.17 -2.29 -2.19
CA ASN A 103 -4.04 -2.90 -2.88
C ASN A 103 -4.47 -4.11 -3.73
N ALA A 104 -3.62 -4.56 -4.65
CA ALA A 104 -3.97 -5.62 -5.62
C ALA A 104 -4.45 -6.93 -4.98
N SER A 105 -3.94 -7.26 -3.78
CA SER A 105 -4.33 -8.45 -3.01
C SER A 105 -5.09 -8.10 -1.72
N ALA A 106 -5.81 -6.98 -1.71
CA ALA A 106 -6.65 -6.63 -0.57
C ALA A 106 -7.75 -7.68 -0.38
N THR A 107 -8.01 -8.04 0.88
CA THR A 107 -9.09 -8.92 1.30
C THR A 107 -10.21 -8.13 1.98
N ALA A 108 -11.37 -8.74 2.09
CA ALA A 108 -12.49 -8.16 2.83
C ALA A 108 -13.25 -9.25 3.59
N PHE A 109 -13.84 -8.89 4.73
CA PHE A 109 -14.65 -9.78 5.54
C PHE A 109 -15.60 -8.97 6.43
N PHE A 110 -16.65 -9.60 6.91
CA PHE A 110 -17.52 -9.03 7.95
C PHE A 110 -17.02 -9.39 9.34
N ILE A 111 -17.36 -8.56 10.31
CA ILE A 111 -17.27 -8.89 11.75
C ILE A 111 -18.68 -8.76 12.31
N ASN A 112 -19.21 -9.81 12.93
CA ASN A 112 -20.52 -9.79 13.58
C ASN A 112 -20.49 -9.00 14.90
N ASN A 113 -21.64 -8.78 15.50
CA ASN A 113 -21.76 -8.06 16.78
C ASN A 113 -21.03 -8.74 17.96
N GLY A 114 -20.76 -10.04 17.85
CA GLY A 114 -19.95 -10.81 18.82
C GLY A 114 -18.43 -10.72 18.58
N GLY A 115 -18.00 -9.99 17.56
CA GLY A 115 -16.57 -9.84 17.20
C GLY A 115 -16.00 -11.00 16.39
N THR A 116 -16.83 -11.91 15.88
CA THR A 116 -16.38 -13.03 15.06
C THR A 116 -16.32 -12.62 13.60
N GLU A 117 -15.22 -13.01 12.94
CA GLU A 117 -15.05 -12.83 11.50
C GLU A 117 -15.99 -13.74 10.71
N VAL A 118 -16.59 -13.18 9.66
CA VAL A 118 -17.42 -13.89 8.69
C VAL A 118 -16.86 -13.59 7.31
N ALA A 119 -16.12 -14.55 6.75
CA ALA A 119 -15.43 -14.40 5.48
C ALA A 119 -16.38 -14.38 4.30
N PHE A 120 -16.04 -13.63 3.26
CA PHE A 120 -16.67 -13.78 1.94
C PHE A 120 -16.22 -15.08 1.29
N ASP A 121 -17.11 -15.72 0.55
CA ASP A 121 -16.79 -16.89 -0.28
C ASP A 121 -15.85 -16.50 -1.44
N THR A 122 -16.02 -15.29 -1.93
CA THR A 122 -15.17 -14.71 -2.98
C THR A 122 -14.99 -13.22 -2.77
N VAL A 123 -13.74 -12.76 -2.90
CA VAL A 123 -13.37 -11.34 -2.90
C VAL A 123 -12.70 -11.01 -4.21
N THR A 124 -13.20 -10.02 -4.92
CA THR A 124 -12.63 -9.53 -6.17
C THR A 124 -12.30 -8.05 -6.03
N ARG A 125 -11.02 -7.71 -6.11
CA ARG A 125 -10.60 -6.31 -6.17
C ARG A 125 -10.75 -5.78 -7.60
N ASN A 126 -11.74 -4.94 -7.84
CA ASN A 126 -12.07 -4.37 -9.16
C ASN A 126 -11.12 -3.20 -9.50
N SER A 127 -10.78 -2.39 -8.50
CA SER A 127 -9.89 -1.22 -8.64
C SER A 127 -9.29 -0.84 -7.29
N ALA A 128 -8.45 0.19 -7.26
CA ALA A 128 -7.94 0.77 -6.00
C ALA A 128 -9.04 1.39 -5.11
N THR A 129 -10.26 1.52 -5.65
CA THR A 129 -11.39 2.16 -4.97
C THR A 129 -12.63 1.27 -4.84
N GLN A 130 -12.57 0.03 -5.35
CA GLN A 130 -13.72 -0.86 -5.35
C GLN A 130 -13.33 -2.32 -5.18
N ILE A 131 -14.02 -2.99 -4.26
CA ILE A 131 -13.97 -4.44 -4.04
C ILE A 131 -15.40 -4.99 -4.16
N THR A 132 -15.54 -6.15 -4.79
CA THR A 132 -16.77 -6.95 -4.78
C THR A 132 -16.58 -8.18 -3.91
N GLY A 133 -17.44 -8.36 -2.91
CA GLY A 133 -17.50 -9.55 -2.06
C GLY A 133 -18.77 -10.34 -2.31
N VAL A 134 -18.66 -11.67 -2.42
CA VAL A 134 -19.80 -12.57 -2.53
C VAL A 134 -19.82 -13.48 -1.31
N ILE A 135 -20.99 -13.64 -0.69
CA ILE A 135 -21.17 -14.46 0.52
C ILE A 135 -22.52 -15.17 0.49
N ALA A 136 -22.55 -16.41 0.97
CA ALA A 136 -23.80 -17.15 1.13
C ALA A 136 -24.73 -16.41 2.11
N LYS A 137 -26.01 -16.29 1.76
CA LYS A 137 -27.03 -15.67 2.61
C LYS A 137 -27.10 -16.33 3.99
N SER A 138 -26.90 -17.65 4.04
CA SER A 138 -26.89 -18.42 5.29
C SER A 138 -25.74 -18.07 6.25
N SER A 139 -24.71 -17.36 5.78
CA SER A 139 -23.59 -16.91 6.62
C SER A 139 -23.87 -15.59 7.34
N LEU A 140 -24.86 -14.81 6.89
CA LEU A 140 -25.27 -13.54 7.50
C LEU A 140 -26.48 -13.75 8.42
N LEU A 141 -26.23 -14.34 9.57
CA LEU A 141 -27.34 -14.65 10.53
C LEU A 141 -27.84 -13.37 11.20
N ASN A 142 -29.18 -13.20 11.29
CA ASN A 142 -29.81 -12.08 11.98
C ASN A 142 -29.35 -11.94 13.45
N THR A 143 -28.98 -13.05 14.09
CA THR A 143 -28.40 -13.02 15.45
C THR A 143 -27.01 -12.45 15.51
N GLY A 144 -26.33 -12.30 14.37
CA GLY A 144 -24.98 -11.71 14.22
C GLY A 144 -25.00 -10.21 13.90
N GLU A 145 -26.18 -9.66 13.61
CA GLU A 145 -26.31 -8.24 13.26
C GLU A 145 -26.10 -7.32 14.48
N PRO A 146 -25.61 -6.10 14.25
CA PRO A 146 -25.14 -5.55 12.99
C PRO A 146 -23.75 -6.07 12.63
N PHE A 147 -23.45 -6.16 11.33
CA PHE A 147 -22.14 -6.52 10.84
C PHE A 147 -21.31 -5.28 10.50
N ASP A 148 -20.05 -5.30 10.91
CA ASP A 148 -19.03 -4.36 10.46
C ASP A 148 -18.37 -4.91 9.21
N ILE A 149 -18.06 -4.07 8.22
CA ILE A 149 -17.22 -4.46 7.09
C ILE A 149 -15.77 -4.06 7.32
N VAL A 150 -14.85 -4.94 7.04
CA VAL A 150 -13.40 -4.71 7.12
C VAL A 150 -12.77 -4.98 5.76
N VAL A 151 -11.82 -4.14 5.38
CA VAL A 151 -10.89 -4.36 4.27
C VAL A 151 -9.48 -4.38 4.84
N GLU A 152 -8.70 -5.38 4.46
CA GLU A 152 -7.30 -5.53 4.84
C GLU A 152 -6.41 -5.58 3.61
N ASN A 153 -5.39 -4.73 3.60
CA ASN A 153 -4.32 -4.76 2.60
C ASN A 153 -3.24 -5.79 2.97
N PRO A 154 -2.47 -6.31 2.00
CA PRO A 154 -1.43 -7.32 2.26
C PRO A 154 -0.34 -6.89 3.25
N ASN A 155 -0.21 -5.61 3.51
CA ASN A 155 0.73 -5.05 4.50
C ASN A 155 0.16 -5.03 5.93
N GLY A 156 -1.02 -5.63 6.17
CA GLY A 156 -1.69 -5.69 7.46
C GLY A 156 -2.44 -4.42 7.87
N GLN A 157 -2.50 -3.41 7.00
CA GLN A 157 -3.30 -2.21 7.26
C GLN A 157 -4.76 -2.48 6.96
N THR A 158 -5.64 -2.08 7.88
CA THR A 158 -7.07 -2.33 7.81
C THR A 158 -7.89 -1.04 7.82
N ALA A 159 -9.05 -1.10 7.19
CA ALA A 159 -10.15 -0.14 7.39
C ALA A 159 -11.40 -0.87 7.85
N LYS A 160 -12.18 -0.22 8.69
CA LYS A 160 -13.44 -0.76 9.21
C LYS A 160 -14.55 0.27 9.08
N LEU A 161 -15.69 -0.15 8.53
CA LEU A 161 -16.92 0.63 8.54
C LEU A 161 -17.98 -0.15 9.35
N ARG A 162 -18.52 0.49 10.38
CA ARG A 162 -19.35 -0.16 11.39
C ARG A 162 -20.84 -0.18 11.03
N ASN A 163 -21.55 -1.20 11.52
CA ASN A 163 -23.01 -1.30 11.49
C ASN A 163 -23.59 -1.17 10.07
N GLN A 164 -23.07 -1.92 9.12
CA GLN A 164 -23.40 -1.75 7.70
C GLN A 164 -24.45 -2.74 7.20
N VAL A 165 -24.61 -3.90 7.85
CA VAL A 165 -25.56 -4.94 7.47
C VAL A 165 -26.23 -5.49 8.70
#